data_6b5a8b4d7403626a80ee9beb88787724
#
_entry.id   6b5a8b4d7403626a80ee9beb88787724
#
_cell.length_a   1.000
_cell.length_b   1.000
_cell.length_c   1.000
_cell.angle_alpha   90.00
_cell.angle_beta   90.00
_cell.angle_gamma   90.00
#
_symmetry.space_group_name_H-M   'P 1'
#
loop_
_entity.id
_entity.type
_entity.pdbx_description
1 polymer ?
#
loop_
_entity_poly.entity_id
_entity_poly.type
_entity_poly.pdbx_seq_one_letter_code
_entity_poly.pdbx_strand_id
1 'polypeptide(L)'
;MQDERRHYQGRVSELAIVYLGLGSNLGEREENLCQALTLLSRKVSLEEVSSVYETEPVGYKEQPLFLNLVCRVTTRLRPEELLHLAKEIEARMGRIPSFPNAPRPIDIDILFYDNKIVKTQNLIIPHPRLQERAFVLIPLAEIAPDLVHPEMEKSIAELANDVKGQSGVRKLTGGFDVSAICGRAL
;
A
#
# COMPACT_ATOMS: atom_id res chain seq x y z
N MET A 1 -4.69 42.47 -33.12
CA MET A 1 -4.42 42.04 -31.75
C MET A 1 -5.50 41.03 -31.38
N GLN A 2 -5.21 39.74 -31.60
CA GLN A 2 -6.12 38.65 -31.25
C GLN A 2 -5.68 38.08 -29.90
N ASP A 3 -6.60 38.14 -28.96
CA ASP A 3 -6.51 37.74 -27.57
C ASP A 3 -6.52 36.21 -27.49
N GLU A 4 -5.33 35.57 -27.35
CA GLU A 4 -5.21 34.14 -27.06
C GLU A 4 -5.49 33.88 -25.60
N ARG A 5 -6.76 33.82 -25.22
CA ARG A 5 -7.18 33.24 -23.94
C ARG A 5 -6.97 31.72 -24.02
N ARG A 6 -5.80 31.27 -23.58
CA ARG A 6 -5.56 29.84 -23.28
C ARG A 6 -6.54 29.40 -22.19
N HIS A 7 -7.53 28.63 -22.60
CA HIS A 7 -8.40 27.91 -21.67
C HIS A 7 -7.55 26.88 -20.93
N TYR A 8 -7.15 27.23 -19.71
CA TYR A 8 -6.63 26.27 -18.74
C TYR A 8 -7.83 25.48 -18.24
N GLN A 9 -8.30 24.50 -19.01
CA GLN A 9 -9.23 23.49 -18.54
C GLN A 9 -8.46 22.60 -17.58
N GLY A 10 -8.52 22.90 -16.29
CA GLY A 10 -8.11 21.99 -15.24
C GLY A 10 -8.89 20.68 -15.41
N ARG A 11 -8.22 19.63 -15.90
CA ARG A 11 -8.80 18.28 -15.90
C ARG A 11 -9.10 17.95 -14.45
N VAL A 12 -10.38 17.85 -14.11
CA VAL A 12 -10.82 17.22 -12.86
C VAL A 12 -10.22 15.82 -12.90
N SER A 13 -9.27 15.53 -12.03
CA SER A 13 -8.68 14.20 -11.96
C SER A 13 -9.80 13.19 -11.68
N GLU A 14 -9.92 12.18 -12.53
CA GLU A 14 -10.86 11.07 -12.33
C GLU A 14 -10.52 10.37 -11.01
N LEU A 15 -11.55 9.83 -10.38
CA LEU A 15 -11.38 9.05 -9.15
C LEU A 15 -10.69 7.73 -9.49
N ALA A 16 -9.49 7.52 -8.96
CA ALA A 16 -8.69 6.33 -9.21
C ALA A 16 -8.82 5.31 -8.08
N ILE A 17 -8.80 4.03 -8.42
CA ILE A 17 -8.72 2.91 -7.46
C ILE A 17 -7.26 2.56 -7.26
N VAL A 18 -6.81 2.54 -6.01
CA VAL A 18 -5.42 2.30 -5.64
C VAL A 18 -5.34 1.23 -4.57
N TYR A 19 -4.36 0.36 -4.67
CA TYR A 19 -4.00 -0.60 -3.62
C TYR A 19 -2.70 -0.19 -2.97
N LEU A 20 -2.71 -0.10 -1.64
CA LEU A 20 -1.56 0.27 -0.82
C LEU A 20 -1.18 -0.89 0.10
N GLY A 21 0.10 -1.19 0.19
CA GLY A 21 0.65 -2.11 1.18
C GLY A 21 1.19 -1.32 2.36
N LEU A 22 0.84 -1.72 3.58
CA LEU A 22 1.34 -1.15 4.81
C LEU A 22 2.08 -2.21 5.63
N GLY A 23 3.24 -1.84 6.19
CA GLY A 23 4.04 -2.73 7.03
C GLY A 23 4.66 -2.01 8.22
N SER A 24 4.72 -2.66 9.37
CA SER A 24 5.32 -2.14 10.61
C SER A 24 6.08 -3.24 11.35
N ASN A 25 7.31 -2.95 11.84
CA ASN A 25 8.06 -3.88 12.68
C ASN A 25 8.82 -3.22 13.84
N LEU A 26 8.56 -1.94 14.13
CA LEU A 26 9.10 -1.24 15.28
C LEU A 26 8.00 -0.67 16.16
N GLY A 27 8.19 -0.72 17.47
CA GLY A 27 7.25 -0.16 18.45
C GLY A 27 5.92 -0.93 18.49
N GLU A 28 4.84 -0.22 18.74
CA GLU A 28 3.48 -0.77 18.79
C GLU A 28 2.95 -0.94 17.36
N ARG A 29 3.29 -2.08 16.76
CA ARG A 29 3.07 -2.38 15.33
C ARG A 29 1.61 -2.23 14.90
N GLU A 30 0.66 -2.69 15.73
CA GLU A 30 -0.78 -2.58 15.47
C GLU A 30 -1.23 -1.12 15.51
N GLU A 31 -0.80 -0.36 16.52
CA GLU A 31 -1.11 1.06 16.65
C GLU A 31 -0.53 1.86 15.48
N ASN A 32 0.67 1.50 15.02
CA ASN A 32 1.28 2.13 13.85
C ASN A 32 0.45 1.91 12.59
N LEU A 33 -0.05 0.69 12.34
CA LEU A 33 -0.94 0.43 11.21
C LEU A 33 -2.24 1.23 11.31
N CYS A 34 -2.87 1.27 12.50
CA CYS A 34 -4.06 2.08 12.76
C CYS A 34 -3.83 3.56 12.49
N GLN A 35 -2.73 4.09 13.01
CA GLN A 35 -2.39 5.51 12.84
C GLN A 35 -2.14 5.85 11.37
N ALA A 36 -1.45 4.99 10.64
CA ALA A 36 -1.21 5.17 9.20
C ALA A 36 -2.52 5.20 8.40
N LEU A 37 -3.43 4.23 8.63
CA LEU A 37 -4.76 4.20 8.01
C LEU A 37 -5.58 5.45 8.34
N THR A 38 -5.55 5.91 9.60
CA THR A 38 -6.22 7.13 10.04
C THR A 38 -5.65 8.37 9.35
N LEU A 39 -4.34 8.46 9.15
CA LEU A 39 -3.71 9.59 8.44
C LEU A 39 -4.03 9.55 6.94
N LEU A 40 -4.03 8.37 6.33
CA LEU A 40 -4.41 8.17 4.93
C LEU A 40 -5.87 8.59 4.70
N SER A 41 -6.82 8.17 5.56
CA SER A 41 -8.26 8.44 5.40
C SER A 41 -8.63 9.93 5.44
N ARG A 42 -7.73 10.80 5.90
CA ARG A 42 -7.90 12.27 5.84
C ARG A 42 -7.72 12.84 4.44
N LYS A 43 -7.12 12.10 3.51
CA LYS A 43 -6.72 12.56 2.17
C LYS A 43 -7.24 11.68 1.04
N VAL A 44 -7.56 10.42 1.33
CA VAL A 44 -8.09 9.43 0.40
C VAL A 44 -9.29 8.74 1.03
N SER A 45 -10.20 8.20 0.22
CA SER A 45 -11.31 7.38 0.73
C SER A 45 -10.83 5.95 0.92
N LEU A 46 -10.90 5.45 2.15
CA LEU A 46 -10.56 4.08 2.49
C LEU A 46 -11.78 3.19 2.23
N GLU A 47 -11.67 2.25 1.27
CA GLU A 47 -12.80 1.43 0.82
C GLU A 47 -12.80 0.05 1.47
N GLU A 48 -11.64 -0.58 1.59
CA GLU A 48 -11.48 -1.94 2.09
C GLU A 48 -10.08 -2.16 2.66
N VAL A 49 -9.98 -2.97 3.69
CA VAL A 49 -8.70 -3.33 4.32
C VAL A 49 -8.67 -4.84 4.54
N SER A 50 -7.56 -5.48 4.18
CA SER A 50 -7.33 -6.90 4.45
C SER A 50 -7.19 -7.18 5.94
N SER A 51 -7.20 -8.44 6.31
CA SER A 51 -6.69 -8.88 7.60
C SER A 51 -5.21 -8.48 7.77
N VAL A 52 -4.76 -8.45 9.03
CA VAL A 52 -3.34 -8.25 9.36
C VAL A 52 -2.62 -9.59 9.34
N TYR A 53 -1.43 -9.59 8.76
CA TYR A 53 -0.58 -10.76 8.68
C TYR A 53 0.77 -10.51 9.34
N GLU A 54 1.19 -11.43 10.20
CA GLU A 54 2.55 -11.44 10.75
C GLU A 54 3.48 -12.17 9.80
N THR A 55 4.63 -11.54 9.50
CA THR A 55 5.54 -12.04 8.48
C THR A 55 7.00 -11.89 8.86
N GLU A 56 7.84 -12.81 8.37
CA GLU A 56 9.28 -12.69 8.51
C GLU A 56 9.84 -11.53 7.68
N PRO A 57 10.88 -10.84 8.19
CA PRO A 57 11.54 -9.79 7.44
C PRO A 57 12.26 -10.33 6.20
N VAL A 58 12.22 -9.55 5.10
CA VAL A 58 12.93 -9.83 3.87
C VAL A 58 14.26 -9.06 3.86
N GLY A 59 15.33 -9.74 3.48
CA GLY A 59 16.68 -9.18 3.42
C GLY A 59 17.38 -9.25 4.77
N TYR A 60 17.45 -8.17 5.53
CA TYR A 60 18.03 -8.16 6.86
C TYR A 60 17.13 -8.92 7.84
N LYS A 61 17.55 -10.07 8.33
CA LYS A 61 16.74 -11.00 9.13
C LYS A 61 16.82 -10.77 10.64
N GLU A 62 17.86 -10.10 11.12
CA GLU A 62 18.06 -9.80 12.55
C GLU A 62 17.23 -8.60 13.00
N GLN A 63 15.91 -8.69 12.81
CA GLN A 63 14.96 -7.65 13.17
C GLN A 63 13.60 -8.27 13.54
N PRO A 64 12.72 -7.54 14.25
CA PRO A 64 11.40 -8.04 14.60
C PRO A 64 10.55 -8.42 13.38
N LEU A 65 9.59 -9.32 13.57
CA LEU A 65 8.59 -9.68 12.57
C LEU A 65 7.75 -8.46 12.21
N PHE A 66 7.36 -8.39 10.93
CA PHE A 66 6.44 -7.37 10.45
C PHE A 66 4.98 -7.73 10.73
N LEU A 67 4.15 -6.72 10.91
CA LEU A 67 2.73 -6.80 10.64
C LEU A 67 2.47 -6.10 9.32
N ASN A 68 1.79 -6.79 8.40
CA ASN A 68 1.47 -6.28 7.07
C ASN A 68 -0.03 -6.37 6.82
N LEU A 69 -0.55 -5.42 6.06
CA LEU A 69 -1.88 -5.41 5.50
C LEU A 69 -1.88 -4.75 4.12
N VAL A 70 -2.96 -4.94 3.37
CA VAL A 70 -3.23 -4.21 2.14
C VAL A 70 -4.56 -3.50 2.27
N CYS A 71 -4.66 -2.28 1.77
CA CYS A 71 -5.93 -1.56 1.67
C CYS A 71 -6.21 -1.10 0.25
N ARG A 72 -7.51 -1.06 -0.09
CA ARG A 72 -8.03 -0.42 -1.29
C ARG A 72 -8.53 0.97 -0.92
N VAL A 73 -8.08 1.95 -1.68
CA VAL A 73 -8.50 3.35 -1.52
C VAL A 73 -8.98 3.91 -2.85
N THR A 74 -9.83 4.94 -2.80
CA THR A 74 -10.12 5.77 -3.96
C THR A 74 -9.59 7.18 -3.73
N THR A 75 -9.06 7.80 -4.79
CA THR A 75 -8.40 9.10 -4.69
C THR A 75 -8.42 9.88 -5.99
N ARG A 76 -8.31 11.22 -5.88
CA ARG A 76 -8.03 12.12 -7.00
C ARG A 76 -6.56 12.56 -7.05
N LEU A 77 -5.74 12.14 -6.08
CA LEU A 77 -4.31 12.42 -6.08
C LEU A 77 -3.64 11.65 -7.22
N ARG A 78 -2.80 12.30 -7.99
CA ARG A 78 -1.97 11.64 -9.00
C ARG A 78 -0.95 10.70 -8.32
N PRO A 79 -0.38 9.72 -9.04
CA PRO A 79 0.56 8.76 -8.47
C PRO A 79 1.70 9.39 -7.66
N GLU A 80 2.30 10.48 -8.17
CA GLU A 80 3.39 11.19 -7.50
C GLU A 80 2.92 11.94 -6.24
N GLU A 81 1.71 12.50 -6.27
CA GLU A 81 1.10 13.18 -5.11
C GLU A 81 0.78 12.17 -4.01
N LEU A 82 0.31 10.98 -4.40
CA LEU A 82 0.05 9.90 -3.45
C LEU A 82 1.34 9.34 -2.85
N LEU A 83 2.41 9.22 -3.65
CA LEU A 83 3.74 8.86 -3.15
C LEU A 83 4.24 9.89 -2.12
N HIS A 84 4.07 11.18 -2.42
CA HIS A 84 4.45 12.25 -1.50
C HIS A 84 3.69 12.14 -0.18
N LEU A 85 2.37 11.95 -0.24
CA LEU A 85 1.52 11.72 0.95
C LEU A 85 2.00 10.51 1.77
N ALA A 86 2.31 9.38 1.12
CA ALA A 86 2.83 8.20 1.80
C ALA A 86 4.14 8.51 2.54
N LYS A 87 5.08 9.21 1.90
CA LYS A 87 6.35 9.59 2.52
C LYS A 87 6.21 10.64 3.63
N GLU A 88 5.27 11.57 3.52
CA GLU A 88 4.92 12.47 4.62
C GLU A 88 4.39 11.73 5.85
N ILE A 89 3.51 10.75 5.64
CA ILE A 89 2.97 9.94 6.74
C ILE A 89 4.09 9.14 7.40
N GLU A 90 4.92 8.45 6.62
CA GLU A 90 6.08 7.71 7.13
C GLU A 90 7.00 8.60 7.98
N ALA A 91 7.36 9.77 7.48
CA ALA A 91 8.21 10.73 8.20
C ALA A 91 7.55 11.22 9.49
N ARG A 92 6.26 11.56 9.43
CA ARG A 92 5.49 12.01 10.61
C ARG A 92 5.39 10.94 11.69
N MET A 93 5.40 9.66 11.30
CA MET A 93 5.37 8.52 12.21
C MET A 93 6.76 8.08 12.70
N GLY A 94 7.79 8.90 12.42
CA GLY A 94 9.14 8.70 12.95
C GLY A 94 10.03 7.79 12.10
N ARG A 95 9.69 7.54 10.84
CA ARG A 95 10.59 6.85 9.92
C ARG A 95 11.81 7.72 9.63
N ILE A 96 12.99 7.21 9.97
CA ILE A 96 14.27 7.87 9.72
C ILE A 96 14.96 7.18 8.53
N PRO A 97 15.58 7.93 7.60
CA PRO A 97 16.41 7.34 6.55
C PRO A 97 17.48 6.42 7.15
N SER A 98 17.59 5.21 6.61
CA SER A 98 18.48 4.17 7.12
C SER A 98 18.93 3.25 5.97
N PHE A 99 19.63 2.16 6.29
CA PHE A 99 20.04 1.18 5.28
C PHE A 99 18.84 0.44 4.67
N PRO A 100 19.00 -0.18 3.48
CA PRO A 100 17.91 -0.92 2.83
C PRO A 100 17.36 -2.05 3.71
N ASN A 101 16.02 -2.15 3.80
CA ASN A 101 15.28 -3.10 4.63
C ASN A 101 15.51 -2.98 6.15
N ALA A 102 15.96 -1.81 6.64
CA ALA A 102 16.06 -1.54 8.07
C ALA A 102 14.70 -1.65 8.78
N PRO A 103 14.68 -1.94 10.10
CA PRO A 103 13.48 -1.85 10.91
C PRO A 103 12.84 -0.45 10.83
N ARG A 104 11.51 -0.40 10.83
CA ARG A 104 10.78 0.87 10.67
C ARG A 104 9.39 0.84 11.30
N PRO A 105 8.95 1.99 11.85
CA PRO A 105 7.62 2.08 12.46
C PRO A 105 6.50 1.90 11.43
N ILE A 106 6.70 2.36 10.20
CA ILE A 106 5.74 2.21 9.09
C ILE A 106 6.42 2.26 7.74
N ASP A 107 5.90 1.50 6.80
CA ASP A 107 6.23 1.48 5.37
C ASP A 107 4.93 1.52 4.59
N ILE A 108 4.81 2.39 3.58
CA ILE A 108 3.62 2.53 2.75
C ILE A 108 4.04 2.45 1.29
N ASP A 109 3.69 1.34 0.64
CA ASP A 109 3.99 1.09 -0.77
C ASP A 109 2.74 1.24 -1.62
N ILE A 110 2.84 1.90 -2.79
CA ILE A 110 1.80 1.91 -3.82
C ILE A 110 1.96 0.64 -4.64
N LEU A 111 0.97 -0.26 -4.58
CA LEU A 111 1.01 -1.55 -5.25
C LEU A 111 0.45 -1.45 -6.67
N PHE A 112 -0.75 -0.89 -6.80
CA PHE A 112 -1.46 -0.64 -8.05
C PHE A 112 -2.13 0.74 -8.02
N TYR A 113 -2.29 1.32 -9.18
CA TYR A 113 -3.04 2.56 -9.40
C TYR A 113 -3.87 2.41 -10.69
N ASP A 114 -5.15 2.09 -10.58
CA ASP A 114 -5.98 1.60 -11.69
C ASP A 114 -5.23 0.48 -12.46
N ASN A 115 -5.31 0.51 -13.79
CA ASN A 115 -4.54 -0.35 -14.70
C ASN A 115 -3.28 0.35 -15.22
N LYS A 116 -2.79 1.39 -14.56
CA LYS A 116 -1.67 2.19 -15.04
C LYS A 116 -0.34 1.52 -14.84
N ILE A 117 0.51 1.67 -15.83
CA ILE A 117 1.94 1.36 -15.74
C ILE A 117 2.67 2.70 -15.64
N VAL A 118 3.34 2.94 -14.50
CA VAL A 118 4.12 4.15 -14.26
C VAL A 118 5.58 3.74 -14.08
N LYS A 119 6.48 4.36 -14.84
CA LYS A 119 7.93 4.10 -14.74
C LYS A 119 8.66 5.44 -14.74
N THR A 120 8.84 6.00 -13.54
CA THR A 120 9.63 7.21 -13.32
C THR A 120 10.86 6.89 -12.46
N GLN A 121 11.74 7.86 -12.26
CA GLN A 121 12.91 7.69 -11.41
C GLN A 121 12.55 7.35 -9.96
N ASN A 122 11.42 7.87 -9.46
CA ASN A 122 11.04 7.75 -8.05
C ASN A 122 9.84 6.83 -7.81
N LEU A 123 9.13 6.38 -8.87
CA LEU A 123 7.90 5.62 -8.73
C LEU A 123 7.74 4.62 -9.88
N ILE A 124 7.55 3.36 -9.51
CA ILE A 124 7.23 2.27 -10.44
C ILE A 124 5.92 1.64 -9.98
N ILE A 125 4.91 1.61 -10.86
CA ILE A 125 3.61 0.96 -10.65
C ILE A 125 3.32 0.06 -11.87
N PRO A 126 2.90 -1.19 -11.67
CA PRO A 126 2.80 -1.92 -10.39
C PRO A 126 4.13 -1.99 -9.65
N HIS A 127 4.08 -2.21 -8.32
CA HIS A 127 5.29 -2.28 -7.51
C HIS A 127 6.26 -3.35 -8.06
N PRO A 128 7.54 -3.03 -8.36
CA PRO A 128 8.42 -3.85 -9.21
C PRO A 128 8.76 -5.23 -8.65
N ARG A 129 8.57 -5.45 -7.35
CA ARG A 129 8.83 -6.74 -6.68
C ARG A 129 7.55 -7.38 -6.11
N LEU A 130 6.39 -6.97 -6.60
CA LEU A 130 5.10 -7.44 -6.07
C LEU A 130 4.99 -8.96 -6.16
N GLN A 131 5.35 -9.54 -7.32
CA GLN A 131 5.26 -10.98 -7.60
C GLN A 131 6.19 -11.85 -6.74
N GLU A 132 7.17 -11.25 -6.06
CA GLU A 132 8.13 -11.95 -5.19
C GLU A 132 7.75 -11.88 -3.71
N ARG A 133 6.68 -11.12 -3.37
CA ARG A 133 6.35 -10.75 -1.99
C ARG A 133 5.08 -11.42 -1.51
N ALA A 134 5.20 -12.62 -0.91
CA ALA A 134 4.05 -13.31 -0.33
C ALA A 134 3.30 -12.46 0.71
N PHE A 135 4.02 -11.65 1.51
CA PHE A 135 3.45 -10.75 2.52
C PHE A 135 2.65 -9.59 1.94
N VAL A 136 2.71 -9.36 0.62
CA VAL A 136 1.86 -8.43 -0.13
C VAL A 136 0.76 -9.17 -0.87
N LEU A 137 1.11 -10.24 -1.60
CA LEU A 137 0.17 -10.97 -2.46
C LEU A 137 -0.94 -11.66 -1.67
N ILE A 138 -0.62 -12.26 -0.52
CA ILE A 138 -1.62 -12.96 0.30
C ILE A 138 -2.69 -11.99 0.83
N PRO A 139 -2.36 -10.87 1.51
CA PRO A 139 -3.39 -9.91 1.93
C PRO A 139 -4.08 -9.21 0.75
N LEU A 140 -3.38 -8.99 -0.38
CA LEU A 140 -4.00 -8.42 -1.57
C LEU A 140 -5.02 -9.38 -2.20
N ALA A 141 -4.72 -10.69 -2.26
CA ALA A 141 -5.64 -11.71 -2.75
C ALA A 141 -6.90 -11.86 -1.87
N GLU A 142 -6.83 -11.49 -0.60
CA GLU A 142 -8.01 -11.48 0.29
C GLU A 142 -9.06 -10.47 -0.16
N ILE A 143 -8.64 -9.29 -0.64
CA ILE A 143 -9.55 -8.18 -0.99
C ILE A 143 -9.71 -7.96 -2.50
N ALA A 144 -8.80 -8.48 -3.32
CA ALA A 144 -8.81 -8.28 -4.78
C ALA A 144 -8.25 -9.50 -5.53
N PRO A 145 -8.82 -10.71 -5.37
CA PRO A 145 -8.30 -11.93 -6.01
C PRO A 145 -8.30 -11.85 -7.53
N ASP A 146 -9.30 -11.19 -8.12
CA ASP A 146 -9.52 -11.08 -9.57
C ASP A 146 -8.79 -9.91 -10.22
N LEU A 147 -8.09 -9.07 -9.43
CA LEU A 147 -7.28 -7.98 -9.97
C LEU A 147 -6.16 -8.57 -10.84
N VAL A 148 -6.07 -8.11 -12.08
CA VAL A 148 -5.07 -8.59 -13.06
C VAL A 148 -3.86 -7.68 -13.05
N HIS A 149 -2.67 -8.26 -12.94
CA HIS A 149 -1.41 -7.53 -13.06
C HIS A 149 -1.20 -7.12 -14.53
N PRO A 150 -1.12 -5.82 -14.88
CA PRO A 150 -1.18 -5.34 -16.26
C PRO A 150 0.01 -5.77 -17.13
N GLU A 151 1.16 -6.11 -16.56
CA GLU A 151 2.34 -6.57 -17.29
C GLU A 151 2.48 -8.09 -17.31
N MET A 152 1.93 -8.80 -16.31
CA MET A 152 2.04 -10.25 -16.19
C MET A 152 0.83 -11.00 -16.72
N GLU A 153 -0.29 -10.29 -16.92
CA GLU A 153 -1.58 -10.84 -17.39
C GLU A 153 -2.10 -12.00 -16.53
N LYS A 154 -1.68 -12.05 -15.24
CA LYS A 154 -2.11 -12.98 -14.22
C LYS A 154 -2.96 -12.28 -13.17
N SER A 155 -3.97 -12.97 -12.64
CA SER A 155 -4.73 -12.51 -11.49
C SER A 155 -3.88 -12.51 -10.21
N ILE A 156 -4.25 -11.70 -9.23
CA ILE A 156 -3.58 -11.70 -7.92
C ILE A 156 -3.73 -13.04 -7.22
N ALA A 157 -4.87 -13.74 -7.40
CA ALA A 157 -5.05 -15.09 -6.87
C ALA A 157 -4.02 -16.07 -7.44
N GLU A 158 -3.77 -16.04 -8.77
CA GLU A 158 -2.76 -16.88 -9.42
C GLU A 158 -1.34 -16.54 -8.92
N LEU A 159 -1.01 -15.25 -8.82
CA LEU A 159 0.30 -14.82 -8.31
C LEU A 159 0.50 -15.22 -6.84
N ALA A 160 -0.54 -15.11 -6.01
CA ALA A 160 -0.48 -15.51 -4.61
C ALA A 160 -0.31 -17.03 -4.44
N ASN A 161 -0.88 -17.85 -5.33
CA ASN A 161 -0.69 -19.29 -5.33
C ASN A 161 0.73 -19.70 -5.76
N ASP A 162 1.32 -18.97 -6.70
CA ASP A 162 2.65 -19.28 -7.27
C ASP A 162 3.81 -18.74 -6.41
N VAL A 163 3.57 -17.75 -5.53
CA VAL A 163 4.65 -17.07 -4.79
C VAL A 163 5.30 -17.97 -3.75
N LYS A 164 6.61 -17.86 -3.63
CA LYS A 164 7.39 -18.54 -2.59
C LYS A 164 7.27 -17.82 -1.24
N GLY A 165 7.45 -18.55 -0.14
CA GLY A 165 7.49 -17.98 1.21
C GLY A 165 6.12 -17.80 1.86
N GLN A 166 5.08 -18.43 1.34
CA GLN A 166 3.71 -18.39 1.93
C GLN A 166 3.69 -18.90 3.38
N SER A 167 4.51 -19.90 3.72
CA SER A 167 4.60 -20.46 5.08
C SER A 167 5.08 -19.46 6.15
N GLY A 168 5.76 -18.41 5.72
CA GLY A 168 6.21 -17.32 6.59
C GLY A 168 5.18 -16.19 6.76
N VAL A 169 3.98 -16.32 6.17
CA VAL A 169 2.90 -15.34 6.25
C VAL A 169 1.74 -15.92 7.05
N ARG A 170 1.50 -15.40 8.24
CA ARG A 170 0.48 -15.91 9.16
C ARG A 170 -0.57 -14.84 9.44
N LYS A 171 -1.83 -15.17 9.17
CA LYS A 171 -2.97 -14.30 9.53
C LYS A 171 -3.03 -14.14 11.03
N LEU A 172 -3.09 -12.90 11.50
CA LEU A 172 -3.26 -12.60 12.91
C LEU A 172 -4.71 -12.89 13.31
N THR A 173 -4.90 -13.78 14.27
CA THR A 173 -6.22 -14.15 14.78
C THR A 173 -6.45 -13.48 16.14
N GLY A 174 -7.43 -12.58 16.22
CA GLY A 174 -7.90 -11.94 17.45
C GLY A 174 -7.25 -10.60 17.77
N GLY A 175 -8.06 -9.61 18.06
CA GLY A 175 -7.69 -8.35 18.69
C GLY A 175 -7.59 -7.12 17.80
N PHE A 176 -7.24 -7.23 16.53
CA PHE A 176 -7.14 -6.07 15.66
C PHE A 176 -8.40 -5.95 14.77
N ASP A 177 -9.33 -5.14 15.24
CA ASP A 177 -10.54 -4.82 14.45
C ASP A 177 -10.30 -3.60 13.56
N VAL A 178 -9.83 -3.86 12.33
CA VAL A 178 -9.66 -2.82 11.31
C VAL A 178 -11.00 -2.17 10.97
N SER A 179 -12.12 -2.89 11.13
CA SER A 179 -13.47 -2.39 10.85
C SER A 179 -13.85 -1.23 11.78
N ALA A 180 -13.34 -1.22 13.01
CA ALA A 180 -13.54 -0.13 13.95
C ALA A 180 -12.87 1.19 13.48
N ILE A 181 -11.84 1.11 12.63
CA ILE A 181 -11.14 2.26 12.05
C ILE A 181 -11.85 2.68 10.76
N CYS A 182 -12.20 1.73 9.90
CA CYS A 182 -12.96 1.98 8.69
C CYS A 182 -14.39 2.47 9.01
N GLY A 183 -15.03 1.94 10.04
CA GLY A 183 -16.38 2.34 10.47
C GLY A 183 -16.48 3.77 11.04
N ARG A 184 -15.36 4.44 11.31
CA ARG A 184 -15.29 5.86 11.67
C ARG A 184 -14.88 6.76 10.51
N ALA A 185 -14.46 6.19 9.39
CA ALA A 185 -14.00 6.90 8.20
C ALA A 185 -14.99 6.75 7.01
N LEU A 186 -15.98 5.87 7.13
CA LEU A 186 -17.15 5.72 6.26
C LEU A 186 -18.35 6.41 6.93
#